data_fcc5647e1c6c89d3424b9977de379b6c
#
_entry.id   fcc5647e1c6c89d3424b9977de379b6c
#
_cell.length_a   1.000
_cell.length_b   1.000
_cell.length_c   1.000
_cell.angle_alpha   90.00
_cell.angle_beta   90.00
_cell.angle_gamma   90.00
#
_symmetry.space_group_name_H-M   'P 1'
#
loop_
_entity.id
_entity.type
_entity.pdbx_description
1 polymer ?
#
loop_
_entity_poly.entity_id
_entity_poly.type
_entity_poly.pdbx_seq_one_letter_code
_entity_poly.pdbx_strand_id
1 'polypeptide(L)'
;MDKRVVFRSAWLPYALLGPQIAVTLIFFFWPAAQAIWYSFQLQDAFGLKTQFVGLANFAALFQDSHYLDSFRVTAVFSLLVASAGIAISLLLATMADRVIRGALAYRTLLIWPYAVAPAIAGVLWAFLFAPSIGVVTFVLKKNGIDWNWVIQGDQAMLLVVMASTWKQISYNFLFFLAGLQSVPRSLIEAAAIDGAGPARRFWTVVFPLLSPTTFFLLVVNVVYAFFDTFGVIDATTQGGPAGATQILVYKVYYDGVKAADLGGSSAQSAILMVIVITLTALQFRFIERKVQY
;
A
#
# COMPACT_ATOMS: atom_id res chain seq x y z
N MET A 1 19.27 9.24 -37.42
CA MET A 1 18.65 8.14 -38.20
C MET A 1 18.03 7.18 -37.19
N ASP A 2 16.73 7.32 -36.98
CA ASP A 2 15.98 6.41 -36.11
C ASP A 2 15.91 5.03 -36.73
N LYS A 3 16.63 4.07 -36.15
CA LYS A 3 16.46 2.64 -36.48
C LYS A 3 15.11 2.17 -35.90
N ARG A 4 14.04 2.36 -36.66
CA ARG A 4 12.78 1.67 -36.34
C ARG A 4 13.04 0.17 -36.42
N VAL A 5 13.01 -0.49 -35.27
CA VAL A 5 13.03 -1.97 -35.21
C VAL A 5 11.69 -2.44 -35.73
N VAL A 6 11.61 -2.73 -37.01
CA VAL A 6 10.41 -3.29 -37.65
C VAL A 6 10.58 -4.81 -37.66
N PHE A 7 9.74 -5.53 -36.92
CA PHE A 7 9.69 -6.97 -37.04
C PHE A 7 9.29 -7.35 -38.46
N ARG A 8 10.10 -8.15 -39.17
CA ARG A 8 9.83 -8.62 -40.52
C ARG A 8 8.60 -9.54 -40.63
N SER A 9 8.22 -10.17 -39.53
CA SER A 9 7.06 -11.07 -39.42
C SER A 9 5.96 -10.40 -38.59
N ALA A 10 4.75 -10.28 -39.16
CA ALA A 10 3.61 -9.67 -38.47
C ALA A 10 3.11 -10.49 -37.26
N TRP A 11 3.32 -11.80 -37.23
CA TRP A 11 2.87 -12.67 -36.16
C TRP A 11 3.86 -12.81 -35.00
N LEU A 12 5.14 -12.54 -35.21
CA LEU A 12 6.19 -12.71 -34.23
C LEU A 12 5.95 -11.90 -32.93
N PRO A 13 5.55 -10.62 -32.98
CA PRO A 13 5.19 -9.87 -31.76
C PRO A 13 4.06 -10.53 -30.95
N TYR A 14 3.04 -11.06 -31.63
CA TYR A 14 1.93 -11.74 -30.96
C TYR A 14 2.36 -13.07 -30.37
N ALA A 15 3.24 -13.84 -31.02
CA ALA A 15 3.78 -15.06 -30.48
C ALA A 15 4.66 -14.81 -29.24
N LEU A 16 5.44 -13.72 -29.23
CA LEU A 16 6.26 -13.34 -28.07
C LEU A 16 5.40 -12.83 -26.90
N LEU A 17 4.33 -12.11 -27.17
CA LEU A 17 3.39 -11.62 -26.14
C LEU A 17 2.38 -12.68 -25.71
N GLY A 18 2.11 -13.68 -26.55
CA GLY A 18 1.10 -14.72 -26.32
C GLY A 18 1.18 -15.40 -24.97
N PRO A 19 2.34 -15.92 -24.53
CA PRO A 19 2.47 -16.57 -23.23
C PRO A 19 2.14 -15.63 -22.06
N GLN A 20 2.59 -14.37 -22.12
CA GLN A 20 2.29 -13.37 -21.10
C GLN A 20 0.81 -13.03 -21.06
N ILE A 21 0.21 -12.83 -22.23
CA ILE A 21 -1.23 -12.54 -22.34
C ILE A 21 -2.04 -13.73 -21.80
N ALA A 22 -1.68 -14.97 -22.19
CA ALA A 22 -2.36 -16.17 -21.72
C ALA A 22 -2.31 -16.30 -20.18
N VAL A 23 -1.13 -16.11 -19.57
CA VAL A 23 -0.99 -16.11 -18.10
C VAL A 23 -1.86 -15.02 -17.47
N THR A 24 -1.84 -13.82 -18.03
CA THR A 24 -2.63 -12.70 -17.49
C THR A 24 -4.13 -12.98 -17.59
N LEU A 25 -4.61 -13.52 -18.73
CA LEU A 25 -6.02 -13.83 -18.90
C LEU A 25 -6.47 -14.96 -17.96
N ILE A 26 -5.69 -16.03 -17.84
CA ILE A 26 -6.06 -17.22 -17.06
C ILE A 26 -5.97 -16.95 -15.55
N PHE A 27 -4.93 -16.28 -15.09
CA PHE A 27 -4.67 -16.15 -13.64
C PHE A 27 -5.13 -14.85 -13.03
N PHE A 28 -5.42 -13.80 -13.82
CA PHE A 28 -5.92 -12.53 -13.32
C PHE A 28 -7.35 -12.23 -13.78
N PHE A 29 -7.60 -12.22 -15.08
CA PHE A 29 -8.92 -11.84 -15.59
C PHE A 29 -9.99 -12.89 -15.34
N TRP A 30 -9.64 -14.17 -15.48
CA TRP A 30 -10.59 -15.24 -15.25
C TRP A 30 -11.06 -15.31 -13.78
N PRO A 31 -10.21 -15.34 -12.75
CA PRO A 31 -10.64 -15.27 -11.34
C PRO A 31 -11.41 -14.00 -11.02
N ALA A 32 -11.01 -12.84 -11.57
CA ALA A 32 -11.75 -11.60 -11.38
C ALA A 32 -13.18 -11.68 -11.95
N ALA A 33 -13.35 -12.24 -13.15
CA ALA A 33 -14.66 -12.47 -13.75
C ALA A 33 -15.50 -13.45 -12.93
N GLN A 34 -14.89 -14.52 -12.39
CA GLN A 34 -15.55 -15.44 -11.48
C GLN A 34 -16.01 -14.76 -10.19
N ALA A 35 -15.15 -13.92 -9.58
CA ALA A 35 -15.52 -13.16 -8.39
C ALA A 35 -16.72 -12.23 -8.66
N ILE A 36 -16.73 -11.54 -9.81
CA ILE A 36 -17.88 -10.73 -10.21
C ILE A 36 -19.13 -11.60 -10.40
N TRP A 37 -19.01 -12.78 -10.98
CA TRP A 37 -20.14 -13.70 -11.15
C TRP A 37 -20.67 -14.19 -9.81
N TYR A 38 -19.80 -14.61 -8.88
CA TYR A 38 -20.19 -15.07 -7.54
C TYR A 38 -20.80 -13.96 -6.69
N SER A 39 -20.49 -12.71 -6.93
CA SER A 39 -21.09 -11.57 -6.21
C SER A 39 -22.61 -11.46 -6.38
N PHE A 40 -23.17 -12.06 -7.47
CA PHE A 40 -24.61 -12.12 -7.74
C PHE A 40 -25.27 -13.42 -7.26
N GLN A 41 -24.51 -14.29 -6.58
CA GLN A 41 -24.96 -15.60 -6.16
C GLN A 41 -24.91 -15.72 -4.62
N LEU A 42 -25.90 -16.43 -4.08
CA LEU A 42 -25.87 -16.93 -2.72
C LEU A 42 -25.49 -18.41 -2.78
N GLN A 43 -24.40 -18.74 -2.14
CA GLN A 43 -23.93 -20.14 -2.01
C GLN A 43 -24.05 -20.55 -0.55
N ASP A 44 -24.52 -21.78 -0.30
CA ASP A 44 -24.49 -22.33 1.03
C ASP A 44 -23.05 -22.62 1.50
N ALA A 45 -22.83 -22.67 2.81
CA ALA A 45 -21.49 -22.85 3.40
C ALA A 45 -20.78 -24.15 2.94
N PHE A 46 -21.51 -25.12 2.42
CA PHE A 46 -20.95 -26.37 1.91
C PHE A 46 -20.80 -26.38 0.38
N GLY A 47 -21.21 -25.33 -0.29
CA GLY A 47 -21.12 -25.22 -1.78
C GLY A 47 -22.08 -26.13 -2.53
N LEU A 48 -23.05 -26.72 -1.86
CA LEU A 48 -23.99 -27.70 -2.45
C LEU A 48 -25.14 -27.03 -3.23
N LYS A 49 -25.52 -25.83 -2.82
CA LYS A 49 -26.61 -25.06 -3.45
C LYS A 49 -26.14 -23.68 -3.79
N THR A 50 -26.38 -23.26 -5.02
CA THR A 50 -26.10 -21.92 -5.50
C THR A 50 -27.38 -21.34 -6.08
N GLN A 51 -27.75 -20.15 -5.62
CA GLN A 51 -28.93 -19.42 -6.09
C GLN A 51 -28.52 -18.06 -6.62
N PHE A 52 -29.04 -17.66 -7.78
CA PHE A 52 -28.86 -16.31 -8.29
C PHE A 52 -29.75 -15.34 -7.50
N VAL A 53 -29.13 -14.36 -6.84
CA VAL A 53 -29.84 -13.39 -5.96
C VAL A 53 -29.69 -11.95 -6.44
N GLY A 54 -29.09 -11.74 -7.62
CA GLY A 54 -28.90 -10.40 -8.19
C GLY A 54 -28.06 -9.50 -7.25
N LEU A 55 -28.59 -8.35 -6.88
CA LEU A 55 -27.87 -7.37 -6.05
C LEU A 55 -28.08 -7.54 -4.54
N ALA A 56 -28.69 -8.64 -4.08
CA ALA A 56 -29.00 -8.83 -2.66
C ALA A 56 -27.75 -8.85 -1.78
N ASN A 57 -26.64 -9.45 -2.22
CA ASN A 57 -25.38 -9.43 -1.48
C ASN A 57 -24.86 -7.99 -1.29
N PHE A 58 -24.94 -7.17 -2.32
CA PHE A 58 -24.53 -5.75 -2.23
C PHE A 58 -25.43 -4.97 -1.26
N ALA A 59 -26.75 -5.19 -1.32
CA ALA A 59 -27.69 -4.55 -0.41
C ALA A 59 -27.44 -4.95 1.05
N ALA A 60 -27.14 -6.23 1.31
CA ALA A 60 -26.81 -6.72 2.64
C ALA A 60 -25.52 -6.09 3.19
N LEU A 61 -24.49 -5.92 2.36
CA LEU A 61 -23.22 -5.29 2.76
C LEU A 61 -23.42 -3.84 3.22
N PHE A 62 -24.23 -3.05 2.54
CA PHE A 62 -24.50 -1.66 2.95
C PHE A 62 -25.39 -1.54 4.20
N GLN A 63 -25.97 -2.64 4.68
CA GLN A 63 -26.69 -2.72 5.95
C GLN A 63 -25.83 -3.30 7.08
N ASP A 64 -24.68 -3.92 6.77
CA ASP A 64 -23.74 -4.44 7.75
C ASP A 64 -22.85 -3.32 8.33
N SER A 65 -23.08 -2.98 9.60
CA SER A 65 -22.28 -1.97 10.30
C SER A 65 -20.79 -2.32 10.35
N HIS A 66 -20.43 -3.61 10.49
CA HIS A 66 -19.03 -4.05 10.51
C HIS A 66 -18.34 -3.83 9.16
N TYR A 67 -19.09 -4.00 8.05
CA TYR A 67 -18.56 -3.69 6.73
C TYR A 67 -18.34 -2.17 6.56
N LEU A 68 -19.29 -1.35 6.98
CA LEU A 68 -19.15 0.10 6.94
C LEU A 68 -18.00 0.61 7.83
N ASP A 69 -17.83 0.03 9.01
CA ASP A 69 -16.69 0.34 9.88
C ASP A 69 -15.36 0.01 9.21
N SER A 70 -15.28 -1.09 8.43
CA SER A 70 -14.07 -1.47 7.69
C SER A 70 -13.67 -0.43 6.63
N PHE A 71 -14.60 0.35 6.07
CA PHE A 71 -14.26 1.50 5.21
C PHE A 71 -13.52 2.58 5.99
N ARG A 72 -14.03 2.94 7.17
CA ARG A 72 -13.40 3.94 8.02
C ARG A 72 -12.01 3.49 8.45
N VAL A 73 -11.89 2.25 8.90
CA VAL A 73 -10.62 1.63 9.29
C VAL A 73 -9.63 1.66 8.14
N THR A 74 -10.06 1.28 6.93
CA THR A 74 -9.21 1.30 5.73
C THR A 74 -8.78 2.72 5.36
N ALA A 75 -9.69 3.68 5.41
CA ALA A 75 -9.37 5.07 5.09
C ALA A 75 -8.36 5.67 6.06
N VAL A 76 -8.54 5.48 7.37
CA VAL A 76 -7.61 5.94 8.42
C VAL A 76 -6.26 5.26 8.26
N PHE A 77 -6.24 3.92 8.15
CA PHE A 77 -5.03 3.14 7.97
C PHE A 77 -4.25 3.58 6.72
N SER A 78 -4.91 3.68 5.57
CA SER A 78 -4.27 4.05 4.30
C SER A 78 -3.71 5.47 4.34
N LEU A 79 -4.46 6.41 4.94
CA LEU A 79 -3.99 7.79 5.12
C LEU A 79 -2.73 7.84 5.98
N LEU A 80 -2.72 7.12 7.11
CA LEU A 80 -1.57 7.10 8.02
C LEU A 80 -0.35 6.45 7.38
N VAL A 81 -0.52 5.28 6.75
CA VAL A 81 0.59 4.56 6.09
C VAL A 81 1.15 5.37 4.93
N ALA A 82 0.30 5.90 4.04
CA ALA A 82 0.75 6.66 2.88
C ALA A 82 1.43 7.97 3.29
N SER A 83 0.82 8.75 4.19
CA SER A 83 1.38 10.03 4.62
C SER A 83 2.69 9.85 5.39
N ALA A 84 2.73 8.95 6.37
CA ALA A 84 3.94 8.66 7.13
C ALA A 84 5.03 8.06 6.23
N GLY A 85 4.68 7.09 5.36
CA GLY A 85 5.60 6.47 4.43
C GLY A 85 6.26 7.47 3.48
N ILE A 86 5.50 8.36 2.88
CA ILE A 86 6.00 9.41 1.98
C ILE A 86 6.85 10.44 2.76
N ALA A 87 6.34 10.96 3.88
CA ALA A 87 7.02 12.01 4.63
C ALA A 87 8.36 11.54 5.20
N ILE A 88 8.38 10.37 5.85
CA ILE A 88 9.60 9.81 6.45
C ILE A 88 10.61 9.45 5.36
N SER A 89 10.17 8.83 4.25
CA SER A 89 11.06 8.46 3.16
C SER A 89 11.70 9.66 2.48
N LEU A 90 10.93 10.73 2.25
CA LEU A 90 11.45 11.97 1.68
C LEU A 90 12.50 12.61 2.60
N LEU A 91 12.23 12.64 3.91
CA LEU A 91 13.19 13.12 4.91
C LEU A 91 14.47 12.29 4.88
N LEU A 92 14.37 10.97 4.93
CA LEU A 92 15.52 10.06 4.90
C LEU A 92 16.29 10.15 3.58
N ALA A 93 15.61 10.30 2.44
CA ALA A 93 16.24 10.46 1.14
C ALA A 93 17.02 11.79 1.04
N THR A 94 16.43 12.88 1.54
CA THR A 94 17.13 14.18 1.59
C THR A 94 18.35 14.19 2.50
N MET A 95 18.31 13.41 3.59
CA MET A 95 19.47 13.20 4.45
C MET A 95 20.53 12.35 3.77
N ALA A 96 20.13 11.26 3.11
CA ALA A 96 21.03 10.34 2.42
C ALA A 96 21.74 10.97 1.22
N ASP A 97 21.08 11.89 0.51
CA ASP A 97 21.65 12.61 -0.63
C ASP A 97 22.85 13.48 -0.22
N ARG A 98 22.90 13.92 1.03
CA ARG A 98 23.99 14.74 1.61
C ARG A 98 25.11 13.93 2.25
N VAL A 99 24.93 12.63 2.46
CA VAL A 99 25.92 11.79 3.14
C VAL A 99 27.06 11.44 2.20
N ILE A 100 28.29 11.87 2.53
CA ILE A 100 29.51 11.61 1.75
C ILE A 100 30.22 10.37 2.26
N ARG A 101 30.29 10.17 3.59
CA ARG A 101 30.97 9.02 4.22
C ARG A 101 29.95 8.01 4.72
N GLY A 102 30.16 6.72 4.43
CA GLY A 102 29.24 5.66 4.85
C GLY A 102 27.92 5.59 4.07
N ALA A 103 27.81 6.28 2.94
CA ALA A 103 26.60 6.35 2.11
C ALA A 103 26.07 4.96 1.73
N LEU A 104 26.96 4.01 1.42
CA LEU A 104 26.57 2.64 1.06
C LEU A 104 25.89 1.93 2.23
N ALA A 105 26.49 1.97 3.43
CA ALA A 105 25.93 1.33 4.62
C ALA A 105 24.57 1.95 5.00
N TYR A 106 24.46 3.27 4.97
CA TYR A 106 23.21 3.98 5.25
C TYR A 106 22.11 3.58 4.27
N ARG A 107 22.41 3.59 2.97
CA ARG A 107 21.44 3.17 1.93
C ARG A 107 21.05 1.71 2.06
N THR A 108 21.99 0.82 2.30
CA THR A 108 21.72 -0.62 2.50
C THR A 108 20.79 -0.84 3.70
N LEU A 109 21.05 -0.18 4.83
CA LEU A 109 20.20 -0.28 6.02
C LEU A 109 18.77 0.22 5.78
N LEU A 110 18.58 1.24 4.95
CA LEU A 110 17.26 1.76 4.62
C LEU A 110 16.51 0.92 3.57
N ILE A 111 17.21 0.17 2.75
CA ILE A 111 16.60 -0.61 1.66
C ILE A 111 16.23 -2.03 2.12
N TRP A 112 16.98 -2.63 3.04
CA TRP A 112 16.78 -4.03 3.36
C TRP A 112 15.37 -4.39 3.91
N PRO A 113 14.60 -3.52 4.61
CA PRO A 113 13.25 -3.86 5.03
C PRO A 113 12.31 -4.22 3.88
N TYR A 114 12.59 -3.73 2.67
CA TYR A 114 11.82 -4.07 1.47
C TYR A 114 11.88 -5.57 1.13
N ALA A 115 13.02 -6.22 1.40
CA ALA A 115 13.20 -7.65 1.14
C ALA A 115 12.42 -8.55 2.13
N VAL A 116 11.93 -7.99 3.24
CA VAL A 116 11.19 -8.76 4.25
C VAL A 116 9.76 -9.02 3.76
N ALA A 117 9.31 -10.27 3.80
CA ALA A 117 7.93 -10.60 3.46
C ALA A 117 6.94 -9.92 4.43
N PRO A 118 5.77 -9.45 3.96
CA PRO A 118 4.82 -8.72 4.80
C PRO A 118 4.42 -9.45 6.09
N ALA A 119 4.15 -10.75 6.01
CA ALA A 119 3.81 -11.57 7.18
C ALA A 119 4.96 -11.66 8.19
N ILE A 120 6.21 -11.80 7.71
CA ILE A 120 7.40 -11.82 8.59
C ILE A 120 7.57 -10.47 9.28
N ALA A 121 7.38 -9.37 8.56
CA ALA A 121 7.38 -8.03 9.15
C ALA A 121 6.32 -7.94 10.27
N GLY A 122 5.10 -8.42 10.00
CA GLY A 122 4.03 -8.49 10.99
C GLY A 122 4.45 -9.23 12.26
N VAL A 123 4.96 -10.46 12.12
CA VAL A 123 5.41 -11.27 13.27
C VAL A 123 6.53 -10.57 14.06
N LEU A 124 7.53 -9.99 13.37
CA LEU A 124 8.63 -9.27 14.02
C LEU A 124 8.12 -8.10 14.87
N TRP A 125 7.22 -7.29 14.32
CA TRP A 125 6.65 -6.15 15.03
C TRP A 125 5.74 -6.59 16.17
N ALA A 126 4.91 -7.63 15.98
CA ALA A 126 4.08 -8.20 17.04
C ALA A 126 4.95 -8.71 18.21
N PHE A 127 6.07 -9.36 17.91
CA PHE A 127 7.00 -9.85 18.94
C PHE A 127 7.69 -8.72 19.68
N LEU A 128 8.21 -7.71 18.96
CA LEU A 128 8.89 -6.54 19.57
C LEU A 128 7.96 -5.77 20.51
N PHE A 129 6.67 -5.69 20.18
CA PHE A 129 5.65 -4.97 20.94
C PHE A 129 4.73 -5.91 21.74
N ALA A 130 5.09 -7.17 21.91
CA ALA A 130 4.28 -8.12 22.70
C ALA A 130 4.10 -7.63 24.14
N PRO A 131 2.86 -7.60 24.71
CA PRO A 131 2.60 -6.98 26.01
C PRO A 131 3.37 -7.60 27.18
N SER A 132 3.70 -8.90 27.09
CA SER A 132 4.36 -9.64 28.17
C SER A 132 5.89 -9.76 28.03
N ILE A 133 6.38 -9.89 26.78
CA ILE A 133 7.80 -10.26 26.51
C ILE A 133 8.49 -9.28 25.56
N GLY A 134 7.75 -8.31 24.97
CA GLY A 134 8.29 -7.40 23.95
C GLY A 134 9.29 -6.42 24.54
N VAL A 135 10.46 -6.31 23.92
CA VAL A 135 11.53 -5.39 24.35
C VAL A 135 11.06 -3.93 24.31
N VAL A 136 10.33 -3.56 23.24
CA VAL A 136 9.80 -2.19 23.11
C VAL A 136 8.73 -1.94 24.17
N THR A 137 7.84 -2.89 24.41
CA THR A 137 6.81 -2.78 25.46
C THR A 137 7.43 -2.65 26.83
N PHE A 138 8.52 -3.35 27.11
CA PHE A 138 9.26 -3.19 28.37
C PHE A 138 9.77 -1.76 28.55
N VAL A 139 10.37 -1.19 27.50
CA VAL A 139 10.85 0.22 27.53
C VAL A 139 9.70 1.21 27.71
N LEU A 140 8.59 1.01 26.99
CA LEU A 140 7.39 1.85 27.12
C LEU A 140 6.83 1.82 28.53
N LYS A 141 6.65 0.64 29.13
CA LYS A 141 6.16 0.48 30.50
C LYS A 141 7.08 1.11 31.54
N LYS A 142 8.40 1.01 31.37
CA LYS A 142 9.37 1.67 32.21
C LYS A 142 9.24 3.20 32.20
N ASN A 143 8.77 3.76 31.09
CA ASN A 143 8.50 5.20 30.96
C ASN A 143 7.03 5.57 31.25
N GLY A 144 6.26 4.69 31.90
CA GLY A 144 4.91 4.97 32.36
C GLY A 144 3.84 4.84 31.23
N ILE A 145 4.20 4.31 30.06
CA ILE A 145 3.26 4.11 28.96
C ILE A 145 2.74 2.67 29.03
N ASP A 146 1.44 2.51 29.31
CA ASP A 146 0.80 1.20 29.26
C ASP A 146 0.52 0.83 27.82
N TRP A 147 1.21 -0.23 27.36
CA TRP A 147 1.09 -0.73 26.00
C TRP A 147 0.52 -2.15 25.97
N ASN A 148 -0.68 -2.27 25.39
CA ASN A 148 -1.32 -3.57 25.18
C ASN A 148 -2.21 -3.54 23.93
N TRP A 149 -1.61 -3.71 22.77
CA TRP A 149 -2.31 -3.72 21.48
C TRP A 149 -3.29 -4.89 21.32
N VAL A 150 -3.18 -5.94 22.13
CA VAL A 150 -4.08 -7.09 22.06
C VAL A 150 -5.50 -6.73 22.49
N ILE A 151 -5.63 -5.76 23.41
CA ILE A 151 -6.92 -5.32 23.95
C ILE A 151 -7.28 -3.87 23.58
N GLN A 152 -6.30 -3.07 23.16
CA GLN A 152 -6.51 -1.66 22.81
C GLN A 152 -6.43 -1.44 21.30
N GLY A 153 -7.57 -1.10 20.67
CA GLY A 153 -7.68 -0.96 19.22
C GLY A 153 -6.78 0.11 18.62
N ASP A 154 -6.63 1.27 19.29
CA ASP A 154 -5.77 2.35 18.82
C ASP A 154 -4.29 1.94 18.80
N GLN A 155 -3.86 1.18 19.80
CA GLN A 155 -2.49 0.65 19.84
C GLN A 155 -2.29 -0.46 18.80
N ALA A 156 -3.30 -1.28 18.54
CA ALA A 156 -3.28 -2.27 17.46
C ALA A 156 -3.18 -1.58 16.09
N MET A 157 -3.97 -0.54 15.86
CA MET A 157 -3.89 0.30 14.64
C MET A 157 -2.49 0.90 14.50
N LEU A 158 -1.95 1.48 15.56
CA LEU A 158 -0.61 2.07 15.54
C LEU A 158 0.47 1.02 15.22
N LEU A 159 0.37 -0.19 15.77
CA LEU A 159 1.30 -1.29 15.51
C LEU A 159 1.31 -1.67 14.02
N VAL A 160 0.14 -1.91 13.42
CA VAL A 160 0.06 -2.30 12.01
C VAL A 160 0.46 -1.16 11.06
N VAL A 161 0.18 0.11 11.44
CA VAL A 161 0.65 1.28 10.71
C VAL A 161 2.18 1.37 10.75
N MET A 162 2.80 1.21 11.92
CA MET A 162 4.26 1.23 12.06
C MET A 162 4.93 0.12 11.25
N ALA A 163 4.43 -1.11 11.34
CA ALA A 163 4.97 -2.26 10.62
C ALA A 163 4.86 -2.08 9.08
N SER A 164 3.71 -1.63 8.62
CA SER A 164 3.45 -1.38 7.19
C SER A 164 4.26 -0.20 6.66
N THR A 165 4.33 0.89 7.40
CA THR A 165 5.12 2.08 7.06
C THR A 165 6.60 1.75 7.01
N TRP A 166 7.15 1.04 8.01
CA TRP A 166 8.55 0.63 8.05
C TRP A 166 8.98 -0.12 6.79
N LYS A 167 8.15 -1.04 6.33
CA LYS A 167 8.41 -1.78 5.09
C LYS A 167 8.35 -0.86 3.86
N GLN A 168 7.35 -0.01 3.78
CA GLN A 168 7.10 0.86 2.62
C GLN A 168 8.10 2.03 2.51
N ILE A 169 8.66 2.49 3.63
CA ILE A 169 9.71 3.52 3.65
C ILE A 169 10.85 3.14 2.71
N SER A 170 11.28 1.89 2.70
CA SER A 170 12.40 1.42 1.88
C SER A 170 12.15 1.61 0.39
N TYR A 171 10.95 1.28 -0.07
CA TYR A 171 10.53 1.46 -1.45
C TYR A 171 10.49 2.95 -1.83
N ASN A 172 9.78 3.74 -1.04
CA ASN A 172 9.66 5.18 -1.27
C ASN A 172 11.02 5.88 -1.24
N PHE A 173 11.91 5.48 -0.31
CA PHE A 173 13.26 6.02 -0.18
C PHE A 173 14.07 5.87 -1.46
N LEU A 174 14.02 4.69 -2.10
CA LEU A 174 14.74 4.44 -3.36
C LEU A 174 14.32 5.41 -4.46
N PHE A 175 13.02 5.59 -4.64
CA PHE A 175 12.49 6.48 -5.68
C PHE A 175 12.75 7.96 -5.38
N PHE A 176 12.60 8.38 -4.12
CA PHE A 176 12.95 9.74 -3.75
C PHE A 176 14.44 10.03 -3.89
N LEU A 177 15.31 9.10 -3.52
CA LEU A 177 16.74 9.26 -3.68
C LEU A 177 17.13 9.38 -5.18
N ALA A 178 16.55 8.52 -6.03
CA ALA A 178 16.76 8.61 -7.48
C ALA A 178 16.24 9.94 -8.05
N GLY A 179 15.05 10.36 -7.62
CA GLY A 179 14.47 11.66 -8.01
C GLY A 179 15.33 12.85 -7.57
N LEU A 180 15.83 12.85 -6.34
CA LEU A 180 16.73 13.89 -5.83
C LEU A 180 18.02 13.98 -6.66
N GLN A 181 18.59 12.83 -7.04
CA GLN A 181 19.81 12.79 -7.84
C GLN A 181 19.60 13.22 -9.29
N SER A 182 18.37 13.25 -9.79
CA SER A 182 18.05 13.74 -11.13
C SER A 182 17.87 15.27 -11.20
N VAL A 183 17.75 15.96 -10.05
CA VAL A 183 17.61 17.43 -10.00
C VAL A 183 18.90 18.09 -10.44
N PRO A 184 18.89 18.97 -11.47
CA PRO A 184 20.08 19.67 -11.91
C PRO A 184 20.66 20.56 -10.82
N ARG A 185 21.94 20.37 -10.48
CA ARG A 185 22.63 21.15 -9.44
C ARG A 185 22.67 22.64 -9.77
N SER A 186 22.75 22.99 -11.05
CA SER A 186 22.74 24.38 -11.52
C SER A 186 21.52 25.18 -11.05
N LEU A 187 20.35 24.56 -10.96
CA LEU A 187 19.13 25.20 -10.44
C LEU A 187 19.23 25.52 -8.94
N ILE A 188 19.82 24.57 -8.19
CA ILE A 188 20.01 24.72 -6.72
C ILE A 188 21.05 25.80 -6.45
N GLU A 189 22.13 25.87 -7.26
CA GLU A 189 23.20 26.84 -7.16
C GLU A 189 22.71 28.25 -7.57
N ALA A 190 21.93 28.38 -8.66
CA ALA A 190 21.32 29.65 -9.06
C ALA A 190 20.42 30.21 -7.94
N ALA A 191 19.55 29.39 -7.37
CA ALA A 191 18.72 29.81 -6.25
C ALA A 191 19.53 30.17 -4.99
N ALA A 192 20.74 29.59 -4.82
CA ALA A 192 21.64 29.99 -3.73
C ALA A 192 22.25 31.37 -3.97
N ILE A 193 22.64 31.70 -5.24
CA ILE A 193 23.13 32.99 -5.63
C ILE A 193 22.05 34.07 -5.45
N ASP A 194 20.80 33.76 -5.74
CA ASP A 194 19.63 34.60 -5.47
C ASP A 194 19.30 34.79 -3.99
N GLY A 195 20.12 34.25 -3.06
CA GLY A 195 19.96 34.40 -1.62
C GLY A 195 18.95 33.47 -0.97
N ALA A 196 18.45 32.46 -1.70
CA ALA A 196 17.54 31.49 -1.10
C ALA A 196 18.27 30.57 -0.11
N GLY A 197 17.82 30.53 1.16
CA GLY A 197 18.31 29.60 2.16
C GLY A 197 17.95 28.12 1.85
N PRO A 198 18.57 27.13 2.54
CA PRO A 198 18.41 25.71 2.23
C PRO A 198 16.95 25.21 2.23
N ALA A 199 16.15 25.61 3.22
CA ALA A 199 14.73 25.23 3.29
C ALA A 199 13.93 25.85 2.13
N ARG A 200 14.17 27.13 1.79
CA ARG A 200 13.51 27.79 0.67
C ARG A 200 13.84 27.11 -0.65
N ARG A 201 15.12 26.79 -0.90
CA ARG A 201 15.54 26.03 -2.10
C ARG A 201 14.87 24.68 -2.21
N PHE A 202 14.75 23.97 -1.07
CA PHE A 202 14.06 22.69 -1.08
C PHE A 202 12.59 22.82 -1.50
N TRP A 203 11.83 23.74 -0.88
CA TRP A 203 10.40 23.85 -1.16
C TRP A 203 10.06 24.56 -2.47
N THR A 204 10.94 25.45 -2.98
CA THR A 204 10.66 26.22 -4.20
C THR A 204 11.31 25.65 -5.46
N VAL A 205 12.35 24.81 -5.34
CA VAL A 205 13.07 24.25 -6.49
C VAL A 205 13.02 22.72 -6.46
N VAL A 206 13.53 22.09 -5.38
CA VAL A 206 13.71 20.64 -5.34
C VAL A 206 12.37 19.91 -5.27
N PHE A 207 11.50 20.28 -4.33
CA PHE A 207 10.22 19.59 -4.12
C PHE A 207 9.26 19.70 -5.33
N PRO A 208 9.12 20.84 -6.02
CA PRO A 208 8.36 20.91 -7.26
C PRO A 208 8.90 19.98 -8.36
N LEU A 209 10.22 19.87 -8.51
CA LEU A 209 10.84 18.95 -9.47
C LEU A 209 10.70 17.48 -9.08
N LEU A 210 10.46 17.19 -7.81
CA LEU A 210 10.11 15.83 -7.32
C LEU A 210 8.62 15.51 -7.47
N SER A 211 7.79 16.43 -7.95
CA SER A 211 6.33 16.20 -8.03
C SER A 211 5.94 14.98 -8.87
N PRO A 212 6.62 14.60 -9.98
CA PRO A 212 6.32 13.36 -10.69
C PRO A 212 6.56 12.11 -9.82
N THR A 213 7.72 12.10 -9.13
CA THR A 213 8.06 10.98 -8.21
C THR A 213 7.10 10.91 -7.03
N THR A 214 6.76 12.06 -6.45
CA THR A 214 5.81 12.12 -5.33
C THR A 214 4.42 11.65 -5.74
N PHE A 215 3.95 12.03 -6.92
CA PHE A 215 2.68 11.56 -7.48
C PHE A 215 2.69 10.05 -7.70
N PHE A 216 3.72 9.53 -8.36
CA PHE A 216 3.89 8.09 -8.56
C PHE A 216 3.85 7.34 -7.23
N LEU A 217 4.62 7.79 -6.25
CA LEU A 217 4.64 7.17 -4.93
C LEU A 217 3.30 7.29 -4.20
N LEU A 218 2.56 8.37 -4.36
CA LEU A 218 1.21 8.49 -3.79
C LEU A 218 0.29 7.39 -4.33
N VAL A 219 0.28 7.18 -5.65
CA VAL A 219 -0.52 6.11 -6.28
C VAL A 219 -0.13 4.74 -5.73
N VAL A 220 1.19 4.45 -5.75
CA VAL A 220 1.71 3.16 -5.26
C VAL A 220 1.40 2.94 -3.77
N ASN A 221 1.53 3.96 -2.92
CA ASN A 221 1.25 3.83 -1.49
C ASN A 221 -0.24 3.59 -1.20
N VAL A 222 -1.14 4.18 -1.99
CA VAL A 222 -2.58 3.89 -1.87
C VAL A 222 -2.85 2.43 -2.22
N VAL A 223 -2.34 1.94 -3.35
CA VAL A 223 -2.51 0.54 -3.75
C VAL A 223 -1.91 -0.41 -2.71
N TYR A 224 -0.69 -0.12 -2.23
CA TYR A 224 -0.02 -0.87 -1.18
C TYR A 224 -0.87 -0.98 0.09
N ALA A 225 -1.41 0.15 0.57
CA ALA A 225 -2.21 0.18 1.78
C ALA A 225 -3.52 -0.60 1.66
N PHE A 226 -4.10 -0.68 0.45
CA PHE A 226 -5.34 -1.40 0.22
C PHE A 226 -5.14 -2.91 0.06
N PHE A 227 -4.00 -3.39 -0.47
CA PHE A 227 -3.82 -4.80 -0.83
C PHE A 227 -2.62 -5.47 -0.16
N ASP A 228 -1.43 -4.85 -0.20
CA ASP A 228 -0.19 -5.53 0.19
C ASP A 228 0.03 -5.61 1.70
N THR A 229 -0.79 -4.90 2.48
CA THR A 229 -0.73 -4.91 3.94
C THR A 229 -1.50 -6.05 4.59
N PHE A 230 -2.25 -6.84 3.79
CA PHE A 230 -2.97 -8.03 4.27
C PHE A 230 -2.08 -8.93 5.14
N GLY A 231 -0.90 -9.31 4.65
CA GLY A 231 0.00 -10.21 5.36
C GLY A 231 0.53 -9.66 6.69
N VAL A 232 0.66 -8.34 6.82
CA VAL A 232 1.03 -7.71 8.09
C VAL A 232 -0.12 -7.86 9.09
N ILE A 233 -1.34 -7.53 8.69
CA ILE A 233 -2.53 -7.57 9.56
C ILE A 233 -2.86 -9.01 9.97
N ASP A 234 -2.83 -9.96 9.02
CA ASP A 234 -3.12 -11.37 9.30
C ASP A 234 -2.11 -11.97 10.28
N ALA A 235 -0.81 -11.63 10.13
CA ALA A 235 0.24 -12.15 11.00
C ALA A 235 0.35 -11.43 12.37
N THR A 236 -0.31 -10.28 12.55
CA THR A 236 -0.29 -9.51 13.80
C THR A 236 -1.63 -9.60 14.53
N THR A 237 -2.54 -8.75 14.14
CA THR A 237 -3.78 -8.44 14.87
C THR A 237 -4.97 -9.30 14.43
N GLN A 238 -4.90 -9.93 13.25
CA GLN A 238 -6.01 -10.67 12.63
C GLN A 238 -7.30 -9.83 12.58
N GLY A 239 -7.16 -8.53 12.26
CA GLY A 239 -8.28 -7.59 12.23
C GLY A 239 -8.73 -7.05 13.59
N GLY A 240 -8.21 -7.61 14.70
CA GLY A 240 -8.59 -7.26 16.07
C GLY A 240 -7.84 -6.07 16.68
N PRO A 241 -8.14 -5.77 17.96
CA PRO A 241 -9.32 -6.20 18.73
C PRO A 241 -10.60 -5.55 18.21
N ALA A 242 -11.72 -6.27 18.30
CA ALA A 242 -13.06 -5.77 17.94
C ALA A 242 -13.15 -5.08 16.56
N GLY A 243 -12.43 -5.58 15.56
CA GLY A 243 -12.43 -5.01 14.22
C GLY A 243 -11.55 -3.75 14.03
N ALA A 244 -10.80 -3.33 15.05
CA ALA A 244 -10.03 -2.07 15.02
C ALA A 244 -8.98 -2.00 13.90
N THR A 245 -8.51 -3.12 13.39
CA THR A 245 -7.57 -3.21 12.27
C THR A 245 -8.13 -4.02 11.09
N GLN A 246 -9.44 -4.23 11.06
CA GLN A 246 -10.12 -4.98 10.00
C GLN A 246 -10.30 -4.10 8.76
N ILE A 247 -9.23 -3.94 7.98
CA ILE A 247 -9.31 -3.25 6.68
C ILE A 247 -10.11 -4.09 5.67
N LEU A 248 -10.60 -3.45 4.61
CA LEU A 248 -11.47 -4.07 3.61
C LEU A 248 -10.88 -5.37 3.02
N VAL A 249 -9.61 -5.39 2.64
CA VAL A 249 -8.99 -6.61 2.09
C VAL A 249 -8.94 -7.74 3.11
N TYR A 250 -8.74 -7.42 4.38
CA TYR A 250 -8.76 -8.43 5.44
C TYR A 250 -10.18 -8.95 5.71
N LYS A 251 -11.19 -8.06 5.65
CA LYS A 251 -12.60 -8.46 5.80
C LYS A 251 -13.06 -9.38 4.67
N VAL A 252 -12.69 -9.07 3.42
CA VAL A 252 -12.93 -9.96 2.27
C VAL A 252 -12.41 -11.38 2.52
N TYR A 253 -11.18 -11.49 2.99
CA TYR A 253 -10.58 -12.77 3.33
C TYR A 253 -11.31 -13.46 4.49
N TYR A 254 -11.60 -12.72 5.55
CA TYR A 254 -12.25 -13.26 6.72
C TYR A 254 -13.63 -13.82 6.37
N ASP A 255 -14.46 -13.06 5.67
CA ASP A 255 -15.80 -13.46 5.30
C ASP A 255 -15.78 -14.61 4.27
N GLY A 256 -14.91 -14.54 3.26
CA GLY A 256 -14.84 -15.55 2.22
C GLY A 256 -14.21 -16.87 2.63
N VAL A 257 -13.14 -16.81 3.44
CA VAL A 257 -12.36 -18.01 3.77
C VAL A 257 -12.71 -18.54 5.16
N LYS A 258 -12.84 -17.67 6.18
CA LYS A 258 -13.11 -18.12 7.56
C LYS A 258 -14.60 -18.26 7.86
N ALA A 259 -15.44 -17.38 7.34
CA ALA A 259 -16.88 -17.45 7.50
C ALA A 259 -17.59 -18.24 6.37
N ALA A 260 -16.86 -18.65 5.31
CA ALA A 260 -17.37 -19.39 4.15
C ALA A 260 -18.51 -18.66 3.39
N ASP A 261 -18.57 -17.33 3.46
CA ASP A 261 -19.50 -16.51 2.69
C ASP A 261 -18.87 -16.13 1.34
N LEU A 262 -19.00 -16.99 0.35
CA LEU A 262 -18.42 -16.75 -0.97
C LEU A 262 -19.13 -15.61 -1.72
N GLY A 263 -20.45 -15.52 -1.62
CA GLY A 263 -21.24 -14.49 -2.29
C GLY A 263 -20.99 -13.09 -1.74
N GLY A 264 -21.03 -12.94 -0.43
CA GLY A 264 -20.78 -11.67 0.26
C GLY A 264 -19.33 -11.19 0.07
N SER A 265 -18.33 -12.07 0.25
CA SER A 265 -16.91 -11.72 0.05
C SER A 265 -16.61 -11.37 -1.40
N SER A 266 -17.25 -12.03 -2.38
CA SER A 266 -17.14 -11.67 -3.80
C SER A 266 -17.73 -10.30 -4.10
N ALA A 267 -18.87 -9.94 -3.49
CA ALA A 267 -19.45 -8.61 -3.60
C ALA A 267 -18.54 -7.54 -2.96
N GLN A 268 -17.94 -7.82 -1.80
CA GLN A 268 -16.93 -6.95 -1.18
C GLN A 268 -15.71 -6.75 -2.10
N SER A 269 -15.21 -7.82 -2.72
CA SER A 269 -14.10 -7.77 -3.67
C SER A 269 -14.41 -6.89 -4.88
N ALA A 270 -15.64 -7.00 -5.43
CA ALA A 270 -16.08 -6.18 -6.55
C ALA A 270 -16.15 -4.68 -6.14
N ILE A 271 -16.68 -4.37 -4.96
CA ILE A 271 -16.71 -2.99 -4.44
C ILE A 271 -15.29 -2.47 -4.22
N LEU A 272 -14.41 -3.26 -3.61
CA LEU A 272 -13.01 -2.88 -3.37
C LEU A 272 -12.28 -2.57 -4.69
N MET A 273 -12.49 -3.39 -5.72
CA MET A 273 -11.96 -3.16 -7.05
C MET A 273 -12.45 -1.82 -7.64
N VAL A 274 -13.75 -1.54 -7.55
CA VAL A 274 -14.33 -0.26 -8.02
C VAL A 274 -13.75 0.93 -7.26
N ILE A 275 -13.59 0.83 -5.94
CA ILE A 275 -12.99 1.89 -5.12
C ILE A 275 -11.57 2.19 -5.59
N VAL A 276 -10.72 1.18 -5.74
CA VAL A 276 -9.31 1.38 -6.11
C VAL A 276 -9.18 1.90 -7.53
N ILE A 277 -9.96 1.39 -8.48
CA ILE A 277 -10.00 1.92 -9.85
C ILE A 277 -10.42 3.40 -9.83
N THR A 278 -11.46 3.73 -9.08
CA THR A 278 -11.96 5.11 -8.97
C THR A 278 -10.91 6.03 -8.33
N LEU A 279 -10.31 5.63 -7.21
CA LEU A 279 -9.25 6.39 -6.55
C LEU A 279 -8.06 6.62 -7.49
N THR A 280 -7.62 5.57 -8.18
CA THR A 280 -6.52 5.66 -9.15
C THR A 280 -6.89 6.60 -10.32
N ALA A 281 -8.08 6.46 -10.89
CA ALA A 281 -8.55 7.34 -11.96
C ALA A 281 -8.64 8.81 -11.51
N LEU A 282 -9.11 9.07 -10.28
CA LEU A 282 -9.14 10.40 -9.70
C LEU A 282 -7.74 10.97 -9.47
N GLN A 283 -6.80 10.16 -8.98
CA GLN A 283 -5.40 10.56 -8.81
C GLN A 283 -4.79 10.99 -10.16
N PHE A 284 -4.94 10.19 -11.21
CA PHE A 284 -4.45 10.55 -12.55
C PHE A 284 -5.14 11.79 -13.11
N ARG A 285 -6.46 11.91 -12.96
CA ARG A 285 -7.20 13.04 -13.54
C ARG A 285 -6.92 14.38 -12.86
N PHE A 286 -6.79 14.41 -11.52
CA PHE A 286 -6.75 15.67 -10.76
C PHE A 286 -5.35 16.03 -10.24
N ILE A 287 -4.54 15.04 -9.86
CA ILE A 287 -3.25 15.29 -9.25
C ILE A 287 -2.17 15.40 -10.33
N GLU A 288 -2.18 14.52 -11.32
CA GLU A 288 -1.21 14.53 -12.42
C GLU A 288 -1.14 15.89 -13.15
N ARG A 289 -2.29 16.57 -13.33
CA ARG A 289 -2.34 17.90 -13.95
C ARG A 289 -1.55 18.98 -13.20
N LYS A 290 -1.23 18.76 -11.93
CA LYS A 290 -0.43 19.68 -11.10
C LYS A 290 1.04 19.26 -11.01
N VAL A 291 1.40 18.15 -11.64
CA VAL A 291 2.78 17.64 -11.68
C VAL A 291 3.57 18.45 -12.71
N GLN A 292 4.75 18.94 -12.31
CA GLN A 292 5.69 19.65 -13.19
C GLN A 292 6.70 18.63 -13.72
N TYR A 293 6.66 18.41 -15.04
CA TYR A 293 7.59 17.53 -15.75
C TYR A 293 8.81 18.30 -16.27
#